data_8297c636a95f1a9881a49d241d981b7d
#
_entry.id   8297c636a95f1a9881a49d241d981b7d
#
_cell.length_a   1.000
_cell.length_b   1.000
_cell.length_c   1.000
_cell.angle_alpha   90.00
_cell.angle_beta   90.00
_cell.angle_gamma   90.00
#
_symmetry.space_group_name_H-M   'P 1'
#
loop_
_entity.id
_entity.type
_entity.pdbx_description
1 polymer ?
#
loop_
_entity_poly.entity_id
_entity_poly.type
_entity_poly.pdbx_seq_one_letter_code
_entity_poly.pdbx_strand_id
1 'polypeptide(L)'
;MNNKPIIGIVATSNYNLTNDTFADTYRYGNNYIKAIIDNGGVPLLIPYVDDNVIYETLDMCDGLILPGGNKVMASALEIVDYFYTNNKPILGICLGMQTLAMYSVNKDREESKRIIKVIDNGVNHWPKEILRDNNDELAHKIKVLKDTKLYEVLGKEEVMVNSVHRCTITEVGNDFKISAYSEDGLIEGIECNLDDKYILGVQFHPEVLPQYNVIFEKFIKRCK
;
A
#
# COMPACT_ATOMS: atom_id res chain seq x y z
N MET A 1 -11.06 20.77 -20.40
CA MET A 1 -11.68 19.95 -19.34
C MET A 1 -10.55 19.49 -18.44
N ASN A 2 -10.61 19.77 -17.13
CA ASN A 2 -9.61 19.21 -16.21
C ASN A 2 -9.87 17.71 -16.12
N ASN A 3 -9.06 16.90 -16.80
CA ASN A 3 -9.16 15.46 -16.70
C ASN A 3 -8.73 15.05 -15.27
N LYS A 4 -9.65 14.44 -14.54
CA LYS A 4 -9.34 13.85 -13.24
C LYS A 4 -8.42 12.66 -13.45
N PRO A 5 -7.38 12.45 -12.60
CA PRO A 5 -6.51 11.30 -12.74
C PRO A 5 -7.25 9.99 -12.48
N ILE A 6 -6.94 8.98 -13.28
CA ILE A 6 -7.49 7.62 -13.14
C ILE A 6 -6.55 6.82 -12.23
N ILE A 7 -7.07 6.32 -11.13
CA ILE A 7 -6.30 5.62 -10.12
C ILE A 7 -6.68 4.14 -10.12
N GLY A 8 -5.74 3.30 -10.52
CA GLY A 8 -5.90 1.85 -10.45
C GLY A 8 -5.92 1.35 -9.02
N ILE A 9 -6.80 0.41 -8.71
CA ILE A 9 -6.85 -0.31 -7.44
C ILE A 9 -6.71 -1.80 -7.74
N VAL A 10 -5.68 -2.44 -7.18
CA VAL A 10 -5.51 -3.90 -7.29
C VAL A 10 -6.52 -4.59 -6.36
N ALA A 11 -7.10 -5.69 -6.82
CA ALA A 11 -7.98 -6.51 -5.98
C ALA A 11 -7.20 -7.10 -4.80
N THR A 12 -7.84 -7.19 -3.65
CA THR A 12 -7.35 -8.01 -2.54
C THR A 12 -7.60 -9.49 -2.88
N SER A 13 -6.63 -10.37 -2.58
CA SER A 13 -6.74 -11.79 -2.84
C SER A 13 -8.00 -12.37 -2.17
N ASN A 14 -8.81 -13.07 -2.95
CA ASN A 14 -9.89 -13.86 -2.43
C ASN A 14 -9.38 -15.24 -1.99
N TYR A 15 -9.70 -15.61 -0.75
CA TYR A 15 -9.73 -17.02 -0.41
C TYR A 15 -11.10 -17.55 -0.81
N ASN A 16 -11.15 -18.38 -1.84
CA ASN A 16 -12.29 -19.23 -2.09
C ASN A 16 -12.32 -20.32 -0.99
N LEU A 17 -12.97 -20.00 0.14
CA LEU A 17 -13.04 -20.89 1.30
C LEU A 17 -13.99 -22.08 1.05
N THR A 18 -14.75 -22.08 -0.03
CA THR A 18 -15.86 -23.00 -0.24
C THR A 18 -15.66 -23.98 -1.38
N ASN A 19 -14.59 -23.86 -2.18
CA ASN A 19 -14.42 -24.58 -3.46
C ASN A 19 -15.65 -24.45 -4.39
N ASP A 20 -16.47 -23.42 -4.18
CA ASP A 20 -17.61 -23.11 -5.01
C ASP A 20 -17.16 -22.26 -6.19
N THR A 21 -17.32 -22.76 -7.40
CA THR A 21 -16.93 -22.09 -8.65
C THR A 21 -17.65 -20.75 -8.84
N PHE A 22 -18.83 -20.58 -8.24
CA PHE A 22 -19.59 -19.33 -8.27
C PHE A 22 -19.17 -18.31 -7.19
N ALA A 23 -18.33 -18.73 -6.23
CA ALA A 23 -17.80 -17.87 -5.17
C ALA A 23 -16.44 -17.24 -5.50
N ASP A 24 -15.93 -17.45 -6.71
CA ASP A 24 -14.71 -16.82 -7.20
C ASP A 24 -14.98 -15.34 -7.51
N THR A 25 -14.61 -14.47 -6.59
CA THR A 25 -14.91 -13.04 -6.64
C THR A 25 -13.67 -12.21 -6.33
N TYR A 26 -13.54 -11.05 -6.96
CA TYR A 26 -12.58 -10.02 -6.56
C TYR A 26 -13.18 -9.12 -5.48
N ARG A 27 -12.34 -8.73 -4.50
CA ARG A 27 -12.74 -7.79 -3.46
C ARG A 27 -11.94 -6.51 -3.57
N TYR A 28 -12.66 -5.39 -3.49
CA TYR A 28 -12.09 -4.05 -3.46
C TYR A 28 -12.65 -3.32 -2.23
N GLY A 29 -11.77 -2.80 -1.39
CA GLY A 29 -12.19 -2.07 -0.19
C GLY A 29 -12.84 -0.74 -0.55
N ASN A 30 -14.08 -0.52 -0.10
CA ASN A 30 -14.84 0.69 -0.40
C ASN A 30 -14.17 1.97 0.11
N ASN A 31 -13.41 1.89 1.22
CA ASN A 31 -12.70 3.05 1.78
C ASN A 31 -11.62 3.58 0.85
N TYR A 32 -10.91 2.72 0.10
CA TYR A 32 -9.96 3.15 -0.93
C TYR A 32 -10.65 3.87 -2.09
N ILE A 33 -11.77 3.31 -2.57
CA ILE A 33 -12.59 3.90 -3.62
C ILE A 33 -13.06 5.29 -3.19
N LYS A 34 -13.60 5.39 -1.97
CA LYS A 34 -14.05 6.67 -1.39
C LYS A 34 -12.91 7.67 -1.28
N ALA A 35 -11.75 7.27 -0.76
CA ALA A 35 -10.60 8.14 -0.62
C ALA A 35 -10.12 8.73 -1.97
N ILE A 36 -10.16 7.94 -3.05
CA ILE A 36 -9.85 8.42 -4.40
C ILE A 36 -10.86 9.47 -4.86
N ILE A 37 -12.16 9.19 -4.73
CA ILE A 37 -13.24 10.08 -5.17
C ILE A 37 -13.20 11.41 -4.40
N ASP A 38 -13.08 11.35 -3.08
CA ASP A 38 -13.06 12.52 -2.19
C ASP A 38 -11.87 13.44 -2.48
N ASN A 39 -10.76 12.90 -3.02
CA ASN A 39 -9.57 13.65 -3.41
C ASN A 39 -9.50 13.98 -4.91
N GLY A 40 -10.58 13.77 -5.65
CA GLY A 40 -10.74 14.22 -7.04
C GLY A 40 -10.19 13.27 -8.10
N GLY A 41 -9.84 12.04 -7.74
CA GLY A 41 -9.49 10.97 -8.69
C GLY A 41 -10.70 10.20 -9.21
N VAL A 42 -10.48 9.35 -10.20
CA VAL A 42 -11.43 8.38 -10.73
C VAL A 42 -10.90 6.97 -10.42
N PRO A 43 -11.58 6.17 -9.60
CA PRO A 43 -11.11 4.82 -9.29
C PRO A 43 -11.34 3.87 -10.48
N LEU A 44 -10.32 3.11 -10.86
CA LEU A 44 -10.38 2.02 -11.82
C LEU A 44 -10.01 0.70 -11.12
N LEU A 45 -10.93 -0.25 -11.07
CA LEU A 45 -10.69 -1.54 -10.46
C LEU A 45 -9.91 -2.41 -11.45
N ILE A 46 -8.66 -2.78 -11.09
CA ILE A 46 -7.79 -3.58 -11.95
C ILE A 46 -8.11 -5.07 -11.75
N PRO A 47 -8.68 -5.74 -12.75
CA PRO A 47 -8.86 -7.19 -12.73
C PRO A 47 -7.56 -7.89 -13.11
N TYR A 48 -7.39 -9.12 -12.64
CA TYR A 48 -6.42 -10.07 -13.17
C TYR A 48 -7.05 -11.46 -13.16
N VAL A 49 -6.78 -12.27 -14.16
CA VAL A 49 -7.36 -13.60 -14.30
C VAL A 49 -6.23 -14.63 -14.39
N ASP A 50 -6.26 -15.65 -13.53
CA ASP A 50 -5.22 -16.70 -13.48
C ASP A 50 -3.79 -16.11 -13.41
N ASP A 51 -3.61 -15.07 -12.55
CA ASP A 51 -2.38 -14.28 -12.43
C ASP A 51 -1.95 -13.53 -13.71
N ASN A 52 -2.79 -13.46 -14.74
CA ASN A 52 -2.50 -12.66 -15.93
C ASN A 52 -2.88 -11.20 -15.73
N VAL A 53 -1.94 -10.31 -16.02
CA VAL A 53 -2.11 -8.85 -15.96
C VAL A 53 -2.61 -8.33 -17.30
N ILE A 54 -3.61 -7.44 -17.27
CA ILE A 54 -4.19 -6.80 -18.46
C ILE A 54 -3.55 -5.42 -18.60
N TYR A 55 -2.49 -5.33 -19.41
CA TYR A 55 -1.68 -4.12 -19.58
C TYR A 55 -2.46 -2.92 -20.11
N GLU A 56 -3.44 -3.14 -20.97
CA GLU A 56 -4.32 -2.08 -21.49
C GLU A 56 -5.08 -1.38 -20.37
N THR A 57 -5.42 -2.09 -19.31
CA THR A 57 -6.04 -1.49 -18.11
C THR A 57 -5.02 -0.65 -17.33
N LEU A 58 -3.76 -1.09 -17.25
CA LEU A 58 -2.69 -0.35 -16.58
C LEU A 58 -2.32 0.92 -17.33
N ASP A 59 -2.37 0.88 -18.67
CA ASP A 59 -2.11 2.04 -19.52
C ASP A 59 -3.08 3.18 -19.24
N MET A 60 -4.33 2.87 -18.94
CA MET A 60 -5.37 3.84 -18.61
C MET A 60 -5.15 4.56 -17.27
N CYS A 61 -4.33 4.01 -16.38
CA CYS A 61 -4.15 4.52 -15.02
C CYS A 61 -3.02 5.58 -14.97
N ASP A 62 -3.27 6.67 -14.26
CA ASP A 62 -2.29 7.71 -13.94
C ASP A 62 -1.54 7.43 -12.64
N GLY A 63 -2.03 6.53 -11.79
CA GLY A 63 -1.42 6.09 -10.55
C GLY A 63 -2.04 4.80 -10.03
N LEU A 64 -1.40 4.19 -9.02
CA LEU A 64 -1.78 2.89 -8.46
C LEU A 64 -1.96 2.95 -6.95
N ILE A 65 -3.04 2.36 -6.43
CA ILE A 65 -3.17 1.99 -5.01
C ILE A 65 -3.06 0.47 -4.89
N LEU A 66 -2.11 0.04 -4.06
CA LEU A 66 -1.99 -1.32 -3.57
C LEU A 66 -2.65 -1.40 -2.19
N PRO A 67 -3.81 -2.04 -2.05
CA PRO A 67 -4.55 -2.08 -0.79
C PRO A 67 -3.97 -3.06 0.22
N GLY A 68 -4.51 -3.02 1.44
CA GLY A 68 -4.30 -4.07 2.45
C GLY A 68 -4.86 -5.42 2.01
N GLY A 69 -4.35 -6.49 2.61
CA GLY A 69 -4.76 -7.86 2.27
C GLY A 69 -3.99 -8.92 3.05
N ASN A 70 -4.08 -10.17 2.62
CA ASN A 70 -3.51 -11.30 3.35
C ASN A 70 -2.28 -11.95 2.67
N LYS A 71 -2.12 -11.82 1.36
CA LYS A 71 -1.06 -12.50 0.60
C LYS A 71 -0.61 -11.62 -0.57
N VAL A 72 0.70 -11.49 -0.73
CA VAL A 72 1.30 -10.89 -1.93
C VAL A 72 1.08 -11.83 -3.10
N MET A 73 0.48 -11.31 -4.17
CA MET A 73 0.23 -12.05 -5.41
C MET A 73 1.35 -11.77 -6.43
N ALA A 74 1.66 -12.75 -7.28
CA ALA A 74 2.65 -12.56 -8.35
C ALA A 74 2.22 -11.47 -9.32
N SER A 75 0.94 -11.45 -9.71
CA SER A 75 0.34 -10.39 -10.52
C SER A 75 0.49 -8.99 -9.91
N ALA A 76 0.43 -8.87 -8.57
CA ALA A 76 0.64 -7.57 -7.92
C ALA A 76 2.09 -7.08 -8.07
N LEU A 77 3.08 -7.97 -8.06
CA LEU A 77 4.49 -7.61 -8.29
C LEU A 77 4.71 -7.18 -9.75
N GLU A 78 4.08 -7.85 -10.71
CA GLU A 78 4.13 -7.49 -12.13
C GLU A 78 3.46 -6.12 -12.38
N ILE A 79 2.31 -5.85 -11.75
CA ILE A 79 1.66 -4.55 -11.81
C ILE A 79 2.56 -3.45 -11.21
N VAL A 80 3.22 -3.72 -10.08
CA VAL A 80 4.19 -2.78 -9.48
C VAL A 80 5.32 -2.49 -10.45
N ASP A 81 5.89 -3.52 -11.09
CA ASP A 81 6.96 -3.37 -12.08
C ASP A 81 6.55 -2.45 -13.23
N TYR A 82 5.35 -2.64 -13.76
CA TYR A 82 4.80 -1.78 -14.81
C TYR A 82 4.72 -0.31 -14.38
N PHE A 83 4.15 -0.01 -13.21
CA PHE A 83 4.04 1.38 -12.72
C PHE A 83 5.41 1.98 -12.36
N TYR A 84 6.30 1.17 -11.78
CA TYR A 84 7.66 1.59 -11.45
C TYR A 84 8.46 1.97 -12.70
N THR A 85 8.45 1.12 -13.74
CA THR A 85 9.19 1.34 -15.00
C THR A 85 8.64 2.52 -15.79
N ASN A 86 7.33 2.77 -15.73
CA ASN A 86 6.67 3.87 -16.42
C ASN A 86 6.60 5.17 -15.60
N ASN A 87 7.32 5.26 -14.48
CA ASN A 87 7.36 6.44 -13.58
C ASN A 87 5.97 6.90 -13.10
N LYS A 88 5.00 5.99 -13.02
CA LYS A 88 3.66 6.28 -12.51
C LYS A 88 3.64 6.20 -10.99
N PRO A 89 2.98 7.14 -10.27
CA PRO A 89 2.90 7.13 -8.81
C PRO A 89 2.26 5.87 -8.24
N ILE A 90 2.79 5.41 -7.08
CA ILE A 90 2.24 4.24 -6.36
C ILE A 90 2.06 4.59 -4.87
N LEU A 91 0.90 4.24 -4.32
CA LEU A 91 0.62 4.24 -2.88
C LEU A 91 0.32 2.82 -2.41
N GLY A 92 1.19 2.27 -1.55
CA GLY A 92 1.02 0.95 -0.94
C GLY A 92 0.53 1.06 0.51
N ILE A 93 -0.52 0.32 0.87
CA ILE A 93 -1.14 0.36 2.20
C ILE A 93 -1.12 -1.05 2.79
N CYS A 94 -0.57 -1.22 3.99
CA CYS A 94 -0.47 -2.48 4.73
C CYS A 94 0.21 -3.57 3.87
N LEU A 95 -0.52 -4.55 3.35
CA LEU A 95 0.03 -5.53 2.40
C LEU A 95 0.62 -4.87 1.16
N GLY A 96 0.05 -3.75 0.70
CA GLY A 96 0.58 -2.98 -0.43
C GLY A 96 1.98 -2.42 -0.16
N MET A 97 2.26 -1.93 1.05
CA MET A 97 3.62 -1.56 1.46
C MET A 97 4.57 -2.77 1.44
N GLN A 98 4.11 -3.91 1.95
CA GLN A 98 4.90 -5.16 1.95
C GLN A 98 5.17 -5.66 0.52
N THR A 99 4.21 -5.48 -0.39
CA THR A 99 4.37 -5.79 -1.83
C THR A 99 5.43 -4.90 -2.47
N LEU A 100 5.41 -3.58 -2.20
CA LEU A 100 6.44 -2.64 -2.65
C LEU A 100 7.84 -3.02 -2.13
N ALA A 101 7.94 -3.38 -0.86
CA ALA A 101 9.20 -3.82 -0.28
C ALA A 101 9.71 -5.11 -0.94
N MET A 102 8.83 -6.11 -1.13
CA MET A 102 9.17 -7.36 -1.83
C MET A 102 9.64 -7.09 -3.26
N TYR A 103 8.95 -6.24 -3.99
CA TYR A 103 9.37 -5.81 -5.33
C TYR A 103 10.76 -5.16 -5.28
N SER A 104 10.96 -4.17 -4.40
CA SER A 104 12.21 -3.40 -4.31
C SER A 104 13.45 -4.26 -4.04
N VAL A 105 13.30 -5.33 -3.23
CA VAL A 105 14.39 -6.25 -2.89
C VAL A 105 14.64 -7.27 -4.00
N ASN A 106 13.61 -7.69 -4.71
CA ASN A 106 13.70 -8.84 -5.61
C ASN A 106 13.76 -8.50 -7.10
N LYS A 107 13.45 -7.27 -7.52
CA LYS A 107 13.39 -6.88 -8.94
C LYS A 107 14.68 -7.12 -9.74
N ASP A 108 15.84 -7.06 -9.07
CA ASP A 108 17.16 -7.23 -9.68
C ASP A 108 17.86 -8.54 -9.24
N ARG A 109 17.13 -9.51 -8.66
CA ARG A 109 17.67 -10.76 -8.14
C ARG A 109 17.28 -11.95 -8.99
N GLU A 110 18.24 -12.86 -9.21
CA GLU A 110 17.97 -14.17 -9.83
C GLU A 110 17.16 -15.08 -8.91
N GLU A 111 17.46 -15.04 -7.59
CA GLU A 111 16.74 -15.80 -6.58
C GLU A 111 15.92 -14.88 -5.66
N SER A 112 14.64 -15.19 -5.51
CA SER A 112 13.73 -14.40 -4.66
C SER A 112 14.09 -14.53 -3.18
N LYS A 113 14.24 -13.39 -2.50
CA LYS A 113 14.47 -13.31 -1.06
C LYS A 113 13.16 -13.05 -0.31
N ARG A 114 12.89 -13.87 0.70
CA ARG A 114 11.75 -13.64 1.60
C ARG A 114 12.12 -12.57 2.63
N ILE A 115 11.38 -11.48 2.67
CA ILE A 115 11.59 -10.34 3.58
C ILE A 115 10.41 -10.08 4.51
N ILE A 116 9.31 -10.78 4.34
CA ILE A 116 8.13 -10.68 5.20
C ILE A 116 8.24 -11.71 6.32
N LYS A 117 8.14 -11.27 7.56
CA LYS A 117 8.14 -12.13 8.75
C LYS A 117 6.91 -11.87 9.62
N VAL A 118 6.51 -12.89 10.40
CA VAL A 118 5.48 -12.76 11.42
C VAL A 118 6.05 -11.97 12.60
N ILE A 119 5.20 -11.14 13.22
CA ILE A 119 5.54 -10.38 14.43
C ILE A 119 5.31 -11.27 15.62
N ASP A 120 6.37 -11.55 16.40
CA ASP A 120 6.32 -12.48 17.53
C ASP A 120 6.10 -11.76 18.86
N ASN A 121 6.59 -10.53 19.01
CA ASN A 121 6.56 -9.73 20.24
C ASN A 121 6.46 -8.24 19.93
N GLY A 122 6.12 -7.42 20.97
CA GLY A 122 6.19 -5.98 20.90
C GLY A 122 4.85 -5.28 21.11
N VAL A 123 4.70 -4.11 20.49
CA VAL A 123 3.47 -3.34 20.48
C VAL A 123 2.33 -4.15 19.85
N ASN A 124 1.10 -3.93 20.29
CA ASN A 124 -0.04 -4.66 19.74
C ASN A 124 -0.38 -4.16 18.31
N HIS A 125 0.21 -4.81 17.30
CA HIS A 125 -0.03 -4.54 15.89
C HIS A 125 -1.31 -5.19 15.33
N TRP A 126 -1.94 -6.07 16.13
CA TRP A 126 -3.19 -6.74 15.79
C TRP A 126 -4.14 -6.76 17.00
N PRO A 127 -4.68 -5.62 17.41
CA PRO A 127 -5.63 -5.55 18.53
C PRO A 127 -6.94 -6.25 18.14
N LYS A 128 -7.13 -7.48 18.61
CA LYS A 128 -8.29 -8.35 18.27
C LYS A 128 -9.64 -7.71 18.59
N GLU A 129 -9.66 -6.81 19.55
CA GLU A 129 -10.88 -6.15 20.04
C GLU A 129 -11.31 -5.03 19.09
N ILE A 130 -10.36 -4.36 18.43
CA ILE A 130 -10.60 -3.26 17.48
C ILE A 130 -11.17 -3.77 16.14
N LEU A 131 -10.84 -5.01 15.75
CA LEU A 131 -11.21 -5.57 14.44
C LEU A 131 -12.70 -5.77 14.22
N ARG A 132 -13.53 -5.73 15.26
CA ARG A 132 -14.96 -6.03 15.15
C ARG A 132 -15.82 -4.80 14.90
N ASP A 133 -15.45 -3.64 15.45
CA ASP A 133 -16.36 -2.49 15.47
C ASP A 133 -15.76 -1.15 15.03
N ASN A 134 -14.44 -0.90 15.15
CA ASN A 134 -13.80 0.39 14.83
C ASN A 134 -12.37 0.24 14.30
N ASN A 135 -12.18 0.20 12.98
CA ASN A 135 -10.85 0.23 12.34
C ASN A 135 -10.15 1.61 12.41
N ASP A 136 -10.81 2.62 12.96
CA ASP A 136 -10.33 3.99 13.11
C ASP A 136 -9.68 4.27 14.47
N GLU A 137 -9.66 3.28 15.38
CA GLU A 137 -9.01 3.41 16.67
C GLU A 137 -7.48 3.41 16.52
N LEU A 138 -6.83 4.37 17.19
CA LEU A 138 -5.38 4.51 17.18
C LEU A 138 -4.73 3.48 18.10
N ALA A 139 -3.76 2.73 17.58
CA ALA A 139 -3.15 1.60 18.26
C ALA A 139 -1.79 1.93 18.87
N HIS A 140 -0.90 2.55 18.10
CA HIS A 140 0.47 2.86 18.54
C HIS A 140 1.02 4.09 17.84
N LYS A 141 2.16 4.55 18.37
CA LYS A 141 2.92 5.67 17.79
C LYS A 141 3.92 5.16 16.77
N ILE A 142 4.10 5.95 15.71
CA ILE A 142 5.22 5.80 14.77
C ILE A 142 6.09 7.04 14.78
N LYS A 143 7.40 6.84 14.57
CA LYS A 143 8.38 7.90 14.33
C LYS A 143 8.60 8.02 12.83
N VAL A 144 8.25 9.18 12.28
CA VAL A 144 8.47 9.53 10.87
C VAL A 144 9.83 10.20 10.72
N LEU A 145 10.63 9.72 9.78
CA LEU A 145 11.99 10.22 9.56
C LEU A 145 11.93 11.53 8.76
N LYS A 146 12.76 12.51 9.17
CA LYS A 146 12.99 13.75 8.40
C LYS A 146 13.57 13.42 7.02
N ASP A 147 13.43 14.34 6.08
CA ASP A 147 13.92 14.20 4.71
C ASP A 147 13.25 13.03 3.94
N THR A 148 11.99 12.74 4.29
CA THR A 148 11.16 11.73 3.62
C THR A 148 9.88 12.35 3.05
N LYS A 149 9.36 11.74 1.96
CA LYS A 149 8.05 12.10 1.38
C LYS A 149 6.94 11.98 2.42
N LEU A 150 7.01 10.95 3.27
CA LEU A 150 6.03 10.76 4.35
C LEU A 150 6.07 11.93 5.35
N TYR A 151 7.26 12.42 5.73
CA TYR A 151 7.39 13.59 6.59
C TYR A 151 6.83 14.86 5.93
N GLU A 152 7.12 15.08 4.65
CA GLU A 152 6.56 16.21 3.88
C GLU A 152 5.03 16.19 3.83
N VAL A 153 4.44 14.99 3.80
CA VAL A 153 2.99 14.79 3.78
C VAL A 153 2.36 15.03 5.14
N LEU A 154 2.93 14.46 6.21
CA LEU A 154 2.34 14.50 7.55
C LEU A 154 2.75 15.73 8.36
N GLY A 155 3.92 16.32 8.09
CA GLY A 155 4.45 17.50 8.78
C GLY A 155 4.79 17.28 10.25
N LYS A 156 4.95 16.02 10.69
CA LYS A 156 5.19 15.66 12.11
C LYS A 156 6.17 14.49 12.19
N GLU A 157 7.03 14.51 13.22
CA GLU A 157 7.98 13.43 13.51
C GLU A 157 7.34 12.25 14.25
N GLU A 158 6.27 12.50 14.99
CA GLU A 158 5.55 11.46 15.74
C GLU A 158 4.05 11.56 15.47
N VAL A 159 3.44 10.45 15.13
CA VAL A 159 2.00 10.35 14.90
C VAL A 159 1.46 9.03 15.46
N MET A 160 0.21 9.06 15.94
CA MET A 160 -0.52 7.86 16.35
C MET A 160 -1.26 7.26 15.16
N VAL A 161 -1.13 5.96 14.96
CA VAL A 161 -1.75 5.24 13.82
C VAL A 161 -2.60 4.07 14.30
N ASN A 162 -3.54 3.63 13.47
CA ASN A 162 -4.20 2.34 13.65
C ASN A 162 -3.26 1.20 13.22
N SER A 163 -3.60 -0.02 13.61
CA SER A 163 -2.77 -1.17 13.25
C SER A 163 -3.60 -2.44 13.12
N VAL A 164 -3.49 -3.08 11.96
CA VAL A 164 -4.17 -4.33 11.63
C VAL A 164 -3.23 -5.21 10.81
N HIS A 165 -2.06 -5.56 11.38
CA HIS A 165 -1.11 -6.41 10.66
C HIS A 165 -0.38 -7.40 11.59
N ARG A 166 -0.16 -8.61 11.08
CA ARG A 166 0.57 -9.70 11.77
C ARG A 166 1.98 -9.90 11.23
N CYS A 167 2.30 -9.22 10.15
CA CYS A 167 3.58 -9.34 9.49
C CYS A 167 4.22 -7.97 9.34
N THR A 168 5.54 -7.97 9.32
CA THR A 168 6.38 -6.82 9.02
C THR A 168 7.39 -7.18 7.95
N ILE A 169 8.01 -6.19 7.34
CA ILE A 169 9.15 -6.35 6.44
C ILE A 169 10.47 -6.18 7.20
N THR A 170 11.53 -6.83 6.72
CA THR A 170 12.85 -6.79 7.37
C THR A 170 13.83 -5.82 6.72
N GLU A 171 13.61 -5.49 5.45
CA GLU A 171 14.48 -4.62 4.66
C GLU A 171 13.75 -4.06 3.43
N VAL A 172 14.38 -3.13 2.74
CA VAL A 172 13.99 -2.59 1.42
C VAL A 172 15.18 -2.68 0.46
N GLY A 173 14.91 -2.63 -0.85
CA GLY A 173 15.94 -2.59 -1.89
C GLY A 173 16.63 -1.22 -1.98
N ASN A 174 17.72 -1.14 -2.76
CA ASN A 174 18.60 0.04 -2.85
C ASN A 174 17.89 1.32 -3.32
N ASP A 175 16.85 1.18 -4.15
CA ASP A 175 16.07 2.32 -4.66
C ASP A 175 14.99 2.79 -3.69
N PHE A 176 14.91 2.19 -2.51
CA PHE A 176 13.96 2.52 -1.48
C PHE A 176 14.66 2.87 -0.18
N LYS A 177 14.01 3.69 0.62
CA LYS A 177 14.41 3.99 2.00
C LYS A 177 13.24 3.82 2.95
N ILE A 178 13.57 3.61 4.22
CA ILE A 178 12.57 3.56 5.29
C ILE A 178 12.19 5.00 5.63
N SER A 179 10.89 5.25 5.80
CA SER A 179 10.36 6.56 6.14
C SER A 179 9.72 6.64 7.53
N ALA A 180 9.40 5.49 8.15
CA ALA A 180 8.87 5.45 9.52
C ALA A 180 9.15 4.13 10.23
N TYR A 181 9.21 4.19 11.57
CA TYR A 181 9.31 3.05 12.47
C TYR A 181 8.30 3.17 13.60
N SER A 182 7.78 2.03 14.07
CA SER A 182 7.04 1.94 15.33
C SER A 182 7.96 2.04 16.55
N GLU A 183 7.39 2.16 17.76
CA GLU A 183 8.12 2.26 19.02
C GLU A 183 8.96 1.00 19.33
N ASP A 184 8.55 -0.16 18.84
CA ASP A 184 9.27 -1.43 18.93
C ASP A 184 10.22 -1.69 17.74
N GLY A 185 10.42 -0.69 16.89
CA GLY A 185 11.42 -0.69 15.82
C GLY A 185 11.00 -1.41 14.54
N LEU A 186 9.73 -1.75 14.37
CA LEU A 186 9.25 -2.32 13.12
C LEU A 186 9.10 -1.23 12.04
N ILE A 187 9.28 -1.62 10.78
CA ILE A 187 9.16 -0.71 9.65
C ILE A 187 7.68 -0.42 9.39
N GLU A 188 7.30 0.86 9.47
CA GLU A 188 5.94 1.36 9.32
C GLU A 188 5.73 2.25 8.10
N GLY A 189 6.83 2.64 7.44
CA GLY A 189 6.79 3.43 6.23
C GLY A 189 8.02 3.21 5.37
N ILE A 190 7.82 3.19 4.06
CA ILE A 190 8.87 3.10 3.04
C ILE A 190 8.57 4.03 1.88
N GLU A 191 9.59 4.42 1.13
CA GLU A 191 9.41 5.22 -0.08
C GLU A 191 10.54 5.01 -1.09
N CYS A 192 10.27 5.24 -2.36
CA CYS A 192 11.32 5.29 -3.37
C CYS A 192 12.19 6.52 -3.14
N ASN A 193 13.52 6.35 -3.16
CA ASN A 193 14.50 7.42 -2.97
C ASN A 193 14.95 8.09 -4.28
N LEU A 194 14.41 7.65 -5.43
CA LEU A 194 14.65 8.28 -6.72
C LEU A 194 13.74 9.51 -6.87
N ASP A 195 14.32 10.62 -7.35
CA ASP A 195 13.65 11.93 -7.40
C ASP A 195 12.49 11.97 -8.41
N ASP A 196 12.60 11.21 -9.49
CA ASP A 196 11.60 11.13 -10.56
C ASP A 196 10.41 10.21 -10.23
N LYS A 197 10.46 9.50 -9.09
CA LYS A 197 9.43 8.53 -8.69
C LYS A 197 8.69 8.94 -7.43
N TYR A 198 7.36 8.96 -7.50
CA TYR A 198 6.52 9.14 -6.32
C TYR A 198 5.91 7.80 -5.92
N ILE A 199 6.64 7.05 -5.08
CA ILE A 199 6.20 5.78 -4.53
C ILE A 199 6.31 5.87 -3.01
N LEU A 200 5.20 5.62 -2.33
CA LEU A 200 5.06 5.68 -0.89
C LEU A 200 4.34 4.44 -0.39
N GLY A 201 4.84 3.82 0.66
CA GLY A 201 4.20 2.71 1.37
C GLY A 201 4.04 3.03 2.85
N VAL A 202 2.87 2.73 3.41
CA VAL A 202 2.57 2.84 4.84
C VAL A 202 1.98 1.53 5.37
N GLN A 203 2.36 1.12 6.59
CA GLN A 203 1.89 -0.14 7.16
C GLN A 203 0.49 0.00 7.81
N PHE A 204 0.17 1.17 8.31
CA PHE A 204 -1.15 1.50 8.87
C PHE A 204 -2.20 1.74 7.76
N HIS A 205 -3.46 1.92 8.15
CA HIS A 205 -4.60 2.08 7.25
C HIS A 205 -5.13 3.51 7.24
N PRO A 206 -4.54 4.43 6.43
CA PRO A 206 -4.97 5.82 6.34
C PRO A 206 -6.37 5.99 5.73
N GLU A 207 -6.87 5.01 4.96
CA GLU A 207 -8.18 5.05 4.31
C GLU A 207 -9.37 5.05 5.27
N VAL A 208 -9.13 4.70 6.54
CA VAL A 208 -10.14 4.74 7.61
C VAL A 208 -9.88 5.83 8.64
N LEU A 209 -8.83 6.63 8.45
CA LEU A 209 -8.39 7.68 9.38
C LEU A 209 -8.52 9.06 8.72
N PRO A 210 -9.59 9.84 8.96
CA PRO A 210 -9.81 11.13 8.31
C PRO A 210 -8.65 12.12 8.44
N GLN A 211 -7.92 12.10 9.57
CA GLN A 211 -6.76 12.95 9.81
C GLN A 211 -5.57 12.65 8.87
N TYR A 212 -5.54 11.48 8.22
CA TYR A 212 -4.51 11.06 7.25
C TYR A 212 -4.98 11.12 5.80
N ASN A 213 -6.15 11.70 5.52
CA ASN A 213 -6.63 11.92 4.16
C ASN A 213 -5.62 12.72 3.29
N VAL A 214 -4.77 13.51 3.92
CA VAL A 214 -3.68 14.25 3.25
C VAL A 214 -2.73 13.33 2.46
N ILE A 215 -2.58 12.06 2.85
CA ILE A 215 -1.78 11.07 2.11
C ILE A 215 -2.39 10.84 0.71
N PHE A 216 -3.71 10.65 0.63
CA PHE A 216 -4.42 10.49 -0.63
C PHE A 216 -4.44 11.79 -1.44
N GLU A 217 -4.65 12.93 -0.80
CA GLU A 217 -4.62 14.24 -1.45
C GLU A 217 -3.28 14.48 -2.17
N LYS A 218 -2.16 14.25 -1.47
CA LYS A 218 -0.82 14.43 -2.04
C LYS A 218 -0.52 13.42 -3.13
N PHE A 219 -0.88 12.15 -2.93
CA PHE A 219 -0.72 11.09 -3.91
C PHE A 219 -1.49 11.43 -5.22
N ILE A 220 -2.78 11.75 -5.14
CA ILE A 220 -3.60 12.05 -6.33
C ILE A 220 -3.10 13.28 -7.07
N LYS A 221 -2.56 14.28 -6.36
CA LYS A 221 -1.92 15.45 -7.01
C LYS A 221 -0.67 15.08 -7.82
N ARG A 222 -0.01 13.97 -7.52
CA ARG A 222 1.15 13.47 -8.28
C ARG A 222 0.76 12.63 -9.50
N CYS A 223 -0.49 12.18 -9.58
CA CYS A 223 -1.03 11.38 -10.68
C CYS A 223 -1.57 12.22 -11.86
N LYS A 224 -1.01 13.39 -12.11
CA LYS A 224 -1.47 14.30 -13.18
C LYS A 224 -0.46 14.40 -14.30
#